data_99ae4d6ccd54924b4dfdfbf91fc61544
#
_entry.id   99ae4d6ccd54924b4dfdfbf91fc61544
#
_cell.length_a   1.000
_cell.length_b   1.000
_cell.length_c   1.000
_cell.angle_alpha   90.00
_cell.angle_beta   90.00
_cell.angle_gamma   90.00
#
_symmetry.space_group_name_H-M   'P 1'
#
loop_
_entity.id
_entity.type
_entity.pdbx_description
1 polymer ?
#
loop_
_entity_poly.entity_id
_entity_poly.type
_entity_poly.pdbx_seq_one_letter_code
_entity_poly.pdbx_strand_id
1 'polypeptide(L)'
;MSFDLHIYVKNPSRFSVADCEAYLDTLGFHGHFDPDFHPETFEGCLPFVGTSDLVGDGVVYRIAPEYYLEEYTFEPAPPRKPTLWERLTGKRPAEAVPEEDPFSGATHSILLSCSYGDSLSILLVYGMAAYAVGGCDGVLYDPQDDKTYDTPAAVENAFAICLEDLREEKEKGNLCLHPDGDEAL
;
A
#
# COMPACT_ATOMS: atom_id res chain seq x y z
N MET A 1 11.12 -1.08 11.28
CA MET A 1 11.00 -1.67 9.93
C MET A 1 9.67 -1.19 9.40
N SER A 2 9.64 -0.60 8.21
CA SER A 2 8.41 -0.15 7.57
C SER A 2 7.74 -1.29 6.80
N PHE A 3 6.45 -1.20 6.66
CA PHE A 3 5.61 -1.99 5.77
C PHE A 3 5.16 -1.06 4.66
N ASP A 4 5.53 -1.34 3.43
CA ASP A 4 5.36 -0.45 2.29
C ASP A 4 4.52 -1.13 1.21
N LEU A 5 3.53 -0.43 0.67
CA LEU A 5 2.73 -0.86 -0.48
C LEU A 5 2.84 0.18 -1.59
N HIS A 6 3.09 -0.27 -2.81
CA HIS A 6 3.16 0.60 -3.99
C HIS A 6 1.96 0.34 -4.90
N ILE A 7 1.14 1.34 -5.15
CA ILE A 7 -0.01 1.23 -6.04
C ILE A 7 0.26 2.08 -7.29
N TYR A 8 0.41 1.43 -8.43
CA TYR A 8 0.62 2.07 -9.72
C TYR A 8 -0.73 2.35 -10.36
N VAL A 9 -1.10 3.62 -10.51
CA VAL A 9 -2.44 4.04 -10.93
C VAL A 9 -2.44 4.76 -12.27
N LYS A 10 -3.49 4.54 -13.07
CA LYS A 10 -3.69 5.22 -14.36
C LYS A 10 -4.43 6.55 -14.20
N ASN A 11 -5.33 6.61 -13.24
CA ASN A 11 -6.25 7.72 -13.04
C ASN A 11 -6.25 8.20 -11.57
N PRO A 12 -5.19 8.84 -11.07
CA PRO A 12 -5.09 9.27 -9.66
C PRO A 12 -6.19 10.25 -9.27
N SER A 13 -6.67 11.08 -10.20
CA SER A 13 -7.78 12.05 -9.96
C SER A 13 -9.13 11.38 -9.65
N ARG A 14 -9.25 10.07 -9.82
CA ARG A 14 -10.43 9.31 -9.39
C ARG A 14 -10.38 8.90 -7.91
N PHE A 15 -9.29 9.15 -7.22
CA PHE A 15 -9.22 8.86 -5.79
C PHE A 15 -10.11 9.86 -5.03
N SER A 16 -11.26 9.39 -4.58
CA SER A 16 -12.19 10.15 -3.76
C SER A 16 -12.02 9.76 -2.29
N VAL A 17 -11.73 10.72 -1.43
CA VAL A 17 -11.58 10.48 0.02
C VAL A 17 -12.87 9.91 0.60
N ALA A 18 -14.01 10.51 0.29
CA ALA A 18 -15.31 10.08 0.80
C ALA A 18 -15.67 8.65 0.34
N ASP A 19 -15.36 8.29 -0.91
CA ASP A 19 -15.63 6.93 -1.41
C ASP A 19 -14.64 5.93 -0.80
N CYS A 20 -13.40 6.33 -0.53
CA CYS A 20 -12.41 5.52 0.17
C CYS A 20 -12.87 5.26 1.62
N GLU A 21 -13.32 6.27 2.34
CA GLU A 21 -13.87 6.12 3.69
C GLU A 21 -15.09 5.20 3.69
N ALA A 22 -16.02 5.37 2.75
CA ALA A 22 -17.18 4.50 2.61
C ALA A 22 -16.78 3.05 2.30
N TYR A 23 -15.74 2.85 1.51
CA TYR A 23 -15.20 1.51 1.24
C TYR A 23 -14.55 0.90 2.48
N LEU A 24 -13.74 1.67 3.22
CA LEU A 24 -13.13 1.24 4.48
C LEU A 24 -14.18 0.89 5.55
N ASP A 25 -15.31 1.61 5.56
CA ASP A 25 -16.46 1.30 6.44
C ASP A 25 -17.00 -0.12 6.16
N THR A 26 -17.05 -0.54 4.90
CA THR A 26 -17.43 -1.93 4.54
C THR A 26 -16.43 -2.99 5.00
N LEU A 27 -15.18 -2.60 5.24
CA LEU A 27 -14.12 -3.47 5.74
C LEU A 27 -14.01 -3.45 7.29
N GLY A 28 -14.86 -2.66 7.97
CA GLY A 28 -14.91 -2.56 9.41
C GLY A 28 -14.05 -1.46 10.02
N PHE A 29 -13.66 -0.45 9.24
CA PHE A 29 -13.04 0.79 9.71
C PHE A 29 -14.06 1.93 9.68
N HIS A 30 -14.54 2.37 10.83
CA HIS A 30 -15.57 3.39 10.96
C HIS A 30 -14.94 4.72 11.40
N GLY A 31 -14.55 5.54 10.45
CA GLY A 31 -13.84 6.77 10.73
C GLY A 31 -13.64 7.67 9.52
N HIS A 32 -12.75 8.62 9.66
CA HIS A 32 -12.45 9.60 8.63
C HIS A 32 -10.97 9.95 8.62
N PHE A 33 -10.49 10.32 7.45
CA PHE A 33 -9.16 10.90 7.28
C PHE A 33 -9.14 12.36 7.75
N ASP A 34 -7.94 12.90 7.89
CA ASP A 34 -7.75 14.32 8.13
C ASP A 34 -8.51 15.15 7.08
N PRO A 35 -9.29 16.19 7.47
CA PRO A 35 -10.03 17.03 6.52
C PRO A 35 -9.16 17.73 5.47
N ASP A 36 -7.87 17.92 5.76
CA ASP A 36 -6.91 18.51 4.84
C ASP A 36 -6.29 17.47 3.87
N PHE A 37 -6.74 16.21 3.91
CA PHE A 37 -6.30 15.19 2.99
C PHE A 37 -6.83 15.43 1.58
N HIS A 38 -5.95 15.87 0.71
CA HIS A 38 -6.18 16.00 -0.73
C HIS A 38 -5.24 15.05 -1.47
N PRO A 39 -5.71 13.91 -1.98
CA PRO A 39 -4.87 12.83 -2.52
C PRO A 39 -3.88 13.27 -3.60
N GLU A 40 -4.21 14.31 -4.38
CA GLU A 40 -3.36 14.82 -5.45
C GLU A 40 -2.17 15.68 -4.96
N THR A 41 -2.21 16.16 -3.73
CA THR A 41 -1.21 17.12 -3.21
C THR A 41 -0.72 16.80 -1.81
N PHE A 42 -1.29 15.79 -1.16
CA PHE A 42 -0.91 15.41 0.19
C PHE A 42 0.35 14.52 0.18
N GLU A 43 1.25 14.81 1.10
CA GLU A 43 2.46 14.03 1.34
C GLU A 43 2.73 13.93 2.84
N GLY A 44 3.08 12.75 3.30
CA GLY A 44 3.47 12.50 4.68
C GLY A 44 2.46 11.70 5.49
N CYS A 45 2.46 11.93 6.80
CA CYS A 45 1.59 11.22 7.74
C CYS A 45 0.11 11.56 7.49
N LEU A 46 -0.70 10.54 7.19
CA LEU A 46 -2.13 10.66 6.91
C LEU A 46 -2.95 10.12 8.07
N PRO A 47 -3.43 10.96 9.00
CA PRO A 47 -4.23 10.49 10.12
C PRO A 47 -5.59 9.98 9.67
N PHE A 48 -5.95 8.78 10.15
CA PHE A 48 -7.30 8.23 10.14
C PHE A 48 -7.76 8.07 11.58
N VAL A 49 -8.90 8.65 11.92
CA VAL A 49 -9.46 8.61 13.27
C VAL A 49 -10.82 7.92 13.25
N GLY A 50 -10.96 6.87 14.05
CA GLY A 50 -12.20 6.12 14.07
C GLY A 50 -12.16 4.90 14.98
N THR A 51 -13.23 4.11 14.92
CA THR A 51 -13.33 2.79 15.58
C THR A 51 -13.11 1.68 14.57
N SER A 52 -12.87 0.47 15.04
CA SER A 52 -12.76 -0.69 14.15
C SER A 52 -13.48 -1.90 14.72
N ASP A 53 -14.36 -2.49 13.91
CA ASP A 53 -15.02 -3.77 14.21
C ASP A 53 -14.04 -4.94 14.23
N LEU A 54 -12.88 -4.78 13.57
CA LEU A 54 -11.84 -5.80 13.48
C LEU A 54 -11.24 -6.09 14.87
N VAL A 55 -11.17 -5.07 15.71
CA VAL A 55 -10.73 -5.18 17.10
C VAL A 55 -11.90 -5.42 18.04
N GLY A 56 -13.07 -4.80 17.77
CA GLY A 56 -14.32 -5.05 18.47
C GLY A 56 -14.36 -4.59 19.94
N ASP A 57 -13.55 -3.60 20.29
CA ASP A 57 -13.45 -3.05 21.66
C ASP A 57 -14.16 -1.70 21.85
N GLY A 58 -14.60 -1.09 20.73
CA GLY A 58 -15.25 0.21 20.71
C GLY A 58 -14.32 1.38 21.03
N VAL A 59 -13.01 1.13 21.03
CA VAL A 59 -11.99 2.16 21.26
C VAL A 59 -11.79 2.98 19.99
N VAL A 60 -11.60 4.28 20.13
CA VAL A 60 -11.21 5.16 19.02
C VAL A 60 -9.71 5.05 18.83
N TYR A 61 -9.29 4.75 17.61
CA TYR A 61 -7.90 4.67 17.20
C TYR A 61 -7.53 5.86 16.33
N ARG A 62 -6.31 6.30 16.46
CA ARG A 62 -5.67 7.20 15.51
C ARG A 62 -4.56 6.42 14.79
N ILE A 63 -4.81 6.08 13.54
CA ILE A 63 -3.88 5.37 12.68
C ILE A 63 -3.29 6.40 11.72
N ALA A 64 -2.00 6.41 11.54
CA ALA A 64 -1.34 7.43 10.74
C ALA A 64 -0.31 6.81 9.78
N PRO A 65 -0.76 6.12 8.71
CA PRO A 65 0.15 5.70 7.65
C PRO A 65 0.74 6.91 6.93
N GLU A 66 1.87 6.72 6.30
CA GLU A 66 2.42 7.70 5.36
C GLU A 66 1.79 7.49 3.99
N TYR A 67 1.50 8.60 3.31
CA TYR A 67 0.94 8.64 1.95
C TYR A 67 1.80 9.55 1.09
N TYR A 68 2.20 9.07 -0.09
CA TYR A 68 2.91 9.86 -1.09
C TYR A 68 2.36 9.52 -2.47
N LEU A 69 2.12 10.55 -3.29
CA LEU A 69 1.76 10.42 -4.70
C LEU A 69 2.87 10.99 -5.56
N GLU A 70 3.44 10.18 -6.43
CA GLU A 70 4.55 10.57 -7.31
C GLU A 70 4.23 10.24 -8.78
N GLU A 71 4.76 11.03 -9.71
CA GLU A 71 4.72 10.68 -11.13
C GLU A 71 5.50 9.37 -11.36
N TYR A 72 4.87 8.42 -12.04
CA TYR A 72 5.51 7.16 -12.39
C TYR A 72 6.18 7.24 -13.76
N THR A 73 7.44 6.89 -13.79
CA THR A 73 8.20 6.73 -15.03
C THR A 73 8.98 5.42 -14.98
N PHE A 74 8.71 4.52 -15.92
CA PHE A 74 9.47 3.29 -16.03
C PHE A 74 10.88 3.57 -16.57
N GLU A 75 11.87 3.24 -15.76
CA GLU A 75 13.27 3.26 -16.18
C GLU A 75 13.75 1.81 -16.34
N PRO A 76 13.89 1.31 -17.59
CA PRO A 76 14.41 -0.03 -17.82
C PRO A 76 15.82 -0.15 -17.26
N ALA A 77 16.14 -1.31 -16.68
CA ALA A 77 17.47 -1.57 -16.14
C ALA A 77 18.54 -1.28 -17.22
N PRO A 78 19.65 -0.63 -16.85
CA PRO A 78 20.71 -0.33 -17.79
C PRO A 78 21.25 -1.65 -18.38
N PRO A 79 21.58 -1.66 -19.70
CA PRO A 79 22.03 -2.86 -20.37
C PRO A 79 23.23 -3.49 -19.63
N ARG A 80 23.14 -4.78 -19.41
CA ARG A 80 24.18 -5.55 -18.70
C ARG A 80 25.55 -5.31 -19.37
N LYS A 81 26.50 -4.87 -18.57
CA LYS A 81 27.88 -4.75 -19.05
C LYS A 81 28.42 -6.15 -19.37
N PRO A 82 29.09 -6.34 -20.53
CA PRO A 82 29.67 -7.62 -20.89
C PRO A 82 30.68 -8.06 -19.84
N THR A 83 30.64 -9.32 -19.44
CA THR A 83 31.59 -9.92 -18.52
C THR A 83 33.01 -9.93 -19.11
N LEU A 84 34.02 -10.07 -18.28
CA LEU A 84 35.40 -10.18 -18.73
C LEU A 84 35.57 -11.33 -19.72
N TRP A 85 34.89 -12.46 -19.52
CA TRP A 85 34.90 -13.62 -20.37
C TRP A 85 34.28 -13.38 -21.74
N GLU A 86 33.15 -12.69 -21.79
CA GLU A 86 32.50 -12.30 -23.04
C GLU A 86 33.36 -11.34 -23.87
N ARG A 87 34.07 -10.42 -23.19
CA ARG A 87 35.05 -9.52 -23.84
C ARG A 87 36.25 -10.29 -24.41
N LEU A 88 36.73 -11.29 -23.71
CA LEU A 88 37.91 -12.08 -24.15
C LEU A 88 37.56 -13.08 -25.25
N THR A 89 36.34 -13.61 -25.26
CA THR A 89 35.91 -14.63 -26.25
C THR A 89 35.22 -14.02 -27.47
N GLY A 90 35.00 -12.71 -27.50
CA GLY A 90 34.28 -12.02 -28.58
C GLY A 90 32.80 -12.45 -28.72
N LYS A 91 32.28 -13.22 -27.76
CA LYS A 91 30.84 -13.54 -27.72
C LYS A 91 30.06 -12.27 -27.35
N ARG A 92 29.19 -11.83 -28.24
CA ARG A 92 28.23 -10.79 -27.90
C ARG A 92 27.33 -11.33 -26.79
N PRO A 93 27.04 -10.51 -25.74
CA PRO A 93 25.96 -10.85 -24.81
C PRO A 93 24.72 -11.15 -25.64
N ALA A 94 23.92 -12.14 -25.25
CA ALA A 94 22.59 -12.30 -25.83
C ALA A 94 21.91 -10.95 -25.71
N GLU A 95 21.31 -10.47 -26.82
CA GLU A 95 20.53 -9.23 -26.79
C GLU A 95 19.54 -9.36 -25.63
N ALA A 96 19.66 -8.46 -24.65
CA ALA A 96 18.72 -8.41 -23.56
C ALA A 96 17.34 -8.20 -24.18
N VAL A 97 16.41 -9.11 -23.94
CA VAL A 97 15.00 -8.88 -24.23
C VAL A 97 14.65 -7.56 -23.53
N PRO A 98 14.05 -6.59 -24.22
CA PRO A 98 13.63 -5.36 -23.56
C PRO A 98 12.79 -5.73 -22.35
N GLU A 99 13.16 -5.20 -21.20
CA GLU A 99 12.38 -5.37 -19.99
C GLU A 99 11.05 -4.62 -20.21
N GLU A 100 9.94 -5.37 -20.22
CA GLU A 100 8.63 -4.76 -20.35
C GLU A 100 8.25 -4.11 -19.02
N ASP A 101 7.66 -2.92 -19.10
CA ASP A 101 7.12 -2.23 -17.92
C ASP A 101 5.99 -3.07 -17.30
N PRO A 102 6.17 -3.62 -16.09
CA PRO A 102 5.16 -4.44 -15.42
C PRO A 102 3.90 -3.63 -15.06
N PHE A 103 4.00 -2.30 -15.03
CA PHE A 103 2.92 -1.37 -14.69
C PHE A 103 2.53 -0.49 -15.88
N SER A 104 2.64 -1.04 -17.07
CA SER A 104 2.38 -0.33 -18.33
C SER A 104 1.06 0.44 -18.30
N GLY A 105 1.13 1.72 -18.61
CA GLY A 105 0.01 2.64 -18.62
C GLY A 105 -0.29 3.32 -17.29
N ALA A 106 0.43 3.01 -16.22
CA ALA A 106 0.38 3.81 -15.00
C ALA A 106 0.98 5.21 -15.27
N THR A 107 0.40 6.21 -14.65
CA THR A 107 0.87 7.60 -14.72
C THR A 107 1.47 8.07 -13.39
N HIS A 108 1.03 7.46 -12.30
CA HIS A 108 1.49 7.78 -10.95
C HIS A 108 1.66 6.51 -10.12
N SER A 109 2.44 6.62 -9.06
CA SER A 109 2.52 5.64 -7.97
C SER A 109 2.05 6.27 -6.67
N ILE A 110 1.26 5.52 -5.90
CA ILE A 110 0.89 5.86 -4.53
C ILE A 110 1.72 4.94 -3.64
N LEU A 111 2.54 5.53 -2.76
CA LEU A 111 3.21 4.81 -1.69
C LEU A 111 2.38 4.95 -0.41
N LEU A 112 2.00 3.82 0.16
CA LEU A 112 1.44 3.71 1.51
C LEU A 112 2.47 3.01 2.39
N SER A 113 2.86 3.65 3.50
CA SER A 113 3.84 3.10 4.43
C SER A 113 3.33 3.17 5.86
N CYS A 114 3.60 2.14 6.65
CA CYS A 114 3.26 2.12 8.07
C CYS A 114 4.28 1.30 8.87
N SER A 115 4.15 1.28 10.20
CA SER A 115 4.99 0.44 11.05
C SER A 115 4.63 -1.03 10.88
N TYR A 116 5.63 -1.89 10.66
CA TYR A 116 5.44 -3.34 10.55
C TYR A 116 4.85 -3.99 11.81
N GLY A 117 5.00 -3.35 12.97
CA GLY A 117 4.45 -3.83 14.25
C GLY A 117 3.00 -3.40 14.53
N ASP A 118 2.41 -2.60 13.65
CA ASP A 118 1.03 -2.09 13.80
C ASP A 118 0.09 -2.79 12.83
N SER A 119 -0.49 -3.89 13.27
CA SER A 119 -1.39 -4.72 12.46
C SER A 119 -2.63 -3.98 11.98
N LEU A 120 -3.14 -3.00 12.75
CA LEU A 120 -4.30 -2.22 12.35
C LEU A 120 -3.97 -1.23 11.25
N SER A 121 -2.77 -0.61 11.30
CA SER A 121 -2.26 0.23 10.21
C SER A 121 -2.02 -0.57 8.93
N ILE A 122 -1.49 -1.79 9.03
CA ILE A 122 -1.30 -2.69 7.88
C ILE A 122 -2.65 -2.99 7.21
N LEU A 123 -3.68 -3.31 7.99
CA LEU A 123 -5.02 -3.54 7.45
C LEU A 123 -5.62 -2.29 6.80
N LEU A 124 -5.43 -1.11 7.41
CA LEU A 124 -5.90 0.14 6.83
C LEU A 124 -5.24 0.40 5.46
N VAL A 125 -3.91 0.24 5.34
CA VAL A 125 -3.21 0.49 4.06
C VAL A 125 -3.60 -0.54 3.00
N TYR A 126 -3.87 -1.80 3.34
CA TYR A 126 -4.44 -2.77 2.40
C TYR A 126 -5.85 -2.39 1.95
N GLY A 127 -6.69 -1.89 2.86
CA GLY A 127 -8.03 -1.39 2.52
C GLY A 127 -7.97 -0.20 1.56
N MET A 128 -7.10 0.78 1.82
CA MET A 128 -6.85 1.91 0.92
C MET A 128 -6.32 1.45 -0.44
N ALA A 129 -5.40 0.47 -0.45
CA ALA A 129 -4.84 -0.09 -1.67
C ALA A 129 -5.91 -0.80 -2.52
N ALA A 130 -6.80 -1.60 -1.90
CA ALA A 130 -7.90 -2.25 -2.60
C ALA A 130 -8.83 -1.24 -3.27
N TYR A 131 -9.16 -0.15 -2.55
CA TYR A 131 -9.92 0.95 -3.11
C TYR A 131 -9.20 1.60 -4.29
N ALA A 132 -7.90 1.93 -4.16
CA ALA A 132 -7.15 2.58 -5.22
C ALA A 132 -6.98 1.69 -6.47
N VAL A 133 -6.77 0.38 -6.30
CA VAL A 133 -6.72 -0.59 -7.41
C VAL A 133 -8.03 -0.58 -8.20
N GLY A 134 -9.19 -0.56 -7.54
CA GLY A 134 -10.49 -0.54 -8.21
C GLY A 134 -10.88 0.83 -8.76
N GLY A 135 -10.76 1.87 -7.93
CA GLY A 135 -11.24 3.21 -8.27
C GLY A 135 -10.35 3.97 -9.26
N CYS A 136 -9.02 3.77 -9.19
CA CYS A 136 -8.04 4.49 -9.98
C CYS A 136 -7.43 3.68 -11.14
N ASP A 137 -8.01 2.51 -11.47
CA ASP A 137 -7.48 1.57 -12.47
C ASP A 137 -6.01 1.21 -12.15
N GLY A 138 -5.75 0.75 -10.94
CA GLY A 138 -4.42 0.54 -10.40
C GLY A 138 -3.97 -0.93 -10.36
N VAL A 139 -2.70 -1.10 -10.04
CA VAL A 139 -2.05 -2.38 -9.73
C VAL A 139 -1.26 -2.20 -8.44
N LEU A 140 -1.49 -3.04 -7.45
CA LEU A 140 -0.71 -3.06 -6.22
C LEU A 140 0.52 -3.94 -6.40
N TYR A 141 1.68 -3.45 -5.99
CA TYR A 141 2.89 -4.23 -5.77
C TYR A 141 3.23 -4.22 -4.28
N ASP A 142 3.36 -5.41 -3.72
CA ASP A 142 3.78 -5.65 -2.34
C ASP A 142 5.24 -6.15 -2.35
N PRO A 143 6.21 -5.30 -1.97
CA PRO A 143 7.62 -5.66 -1.99
C PRO A 143 8.02 -6.63 -0.86
N GLN A 144 7.21 -6.80 0.19
CA GLN A 144 7.50 -7.75 1.25
C GLN A 144 7.34 -9.19 0.77
N ASP A 145 6.33 -9.43 -0.06
CA ASP A 145 6.00 -10.75 -0.61
C ASP A 145 6.45 -10.92 -2.06
N ASP A 146 6.98 -9.86 -2.70
CA ASP A 146 7.28 -9.79 -4.14
C ASP A 146 6.06 -10.20 -4.98
N LYS A 147 4.89 -9.65 -4.64
CA LYS A 147 3.61 -9.97 -5.28
C LYS A 147 2.97 -8.76 -5.91
N THR A 148 2.25 -9.02 -6.98
CA THR A 148 1.45 -8.04 -7.70
C THR A 148 -0.02 -8.44 -7.68
N TYR A 149 -0.91 -7.47 -7.44
CA TYR A 149 -2.35 -7.65 -7.38
C TYR A 149 -3.02 -6.65 -8.33
N ASP A 150 -3.74 -7.14 -9.31
CA ASP A 150 -4.34 -6.36 -10.41
C ASP A 150 -5.86 -6.17 -10.27
N THR A 151 -6.44 -6.72 -9.21
CA THR A 151 -7.87 -6.60 -8.92
C THR A 151 -8.11 -6.26 -7.45
N PRO A 152 -9.18 -5.49 -7.12
CA PRO A 152 -9.57 -5.25 -5.73
C PRO A 152 -9.74 -6.54 -4.94
N ALA A 153 -10.40 -7.54 -5.52
CA ALA A 153 -10.64 -8.83 -4.86
C ALA A 153 -9.35 -9.57 -4.48
N ALA A 154 -8.28 -9.44 -5.29
CA ALA A 154 -6.98 -10.03 -4.96
C ALA A 154 -6.34 -9.31 -3.75
N VAL A 155 -6.48 -7.98 -3.67
CA VAL A 155 -6.01 -7.18 -2.52
C VAL A 155 -6.84 -7.47 -1.28
N GLU A 156 -8.17 -7.62 -1.42
CA GLU A 156 -9.07 -8.01 -0.32
C GLU A 156 -8.74 -9.40 0.25
N ASN A 157 -8.28 -10.33 -0.59
CA ASN A 157 -7.78 -11.62 -0.10
C ASN A 157 -6.51 -11.48 0.74
N ALA A 158 -5.58 -10.59 0.35
CA ALA A 158 -4.40 -10.30 1.16
C ALA A 158 -4.80 -9.63 2.49
N PHE A 159 -5.71 -8.67 2.45
CA PHE A 159 -6.32 -8.07 3.64
C PHE A 159 -6.93 -9.14 4.57
N ALA A 160 -7.68 -10.10 4.04
CA ALA A 160 -8.31 -11.16 4.83
C ALA A 160 -7.27 -12.06 5.52
N ILE A 161 -6.13 -12.34 4.87
CA ILE A 161 -5.02 -13.09 5.49
C ILE A 161 -4.44 -12.30 6.68
N CYS A 162 -4.11 -11.02 6.47
CA CYS A 162 -3.62 -10.16 7.56
C CYS A 162 -4.63 -10.02 8.69
N LEU A 163 -5.93 -10.05 8.39
CA LEU A 163 -6.99 -10.02 9.40
C LEU A 163 -7.02 -11.30 10.25
N GLU A 164 -6.76 -12.47 9.66
CA GLU A 164 -6.64 -13.72 10.42
C GLU A 164 -5.44 -13.67 11.36
N ASP A 165 -4.29 -13.17 10.89
CA ASP A 165 -3.10 -12.99 11.72
C ASP A 165 -3.37 -12.03 12.89
N LEU A 166 -4.06 -10.90 12.65
CA LEU A 166 -4.46 -9.96 13.70
C LEU A 166 -5.35 -10.64 14.76
N ARG A 167 -6.31 -11.45 14.34
CA ARG A 167 -7.20 -12.18 15.24
C ARG A 167 -6.44 -13.19 16.11
N GLU A 168 -5.51 -13.92 15.49
CA GLU A 168 -4.65 -14.85 16.23
C GLU A 168 -3.77 -14.14 17.26
N GLU A 169 -3.16 -13.01 16.90
CA GLU A 169 -2.35 -12.22 17.82
C GLU A 169 -3.18 -11.66 18.98
N LYS A 170 -4.42 -11.24 18.72
CA LYS A 170 -5.37 -10.81 19.74
C LYS A 170 -5.70 -11.94 20.72
N GLU A 171 -5.99 -13.15 20.22
CA GLU A 171 -6.28 -14.32 21.05
C GLU A 171 -5.09 -14.73 21.92
N LYS A 172 -3.87 -14.57 21.42
CA LYS A 172 -2.63 -14.83 22.15
C LYS A 172 -2.28 -13.72 23.17
N GLY A 173 -3.01 -12.60 23.16
CA GLY A 173 -2.74 -11.43 24.01
C GLY A 173 -1.50 -10.63 23.61
N ASN A 174 -1.02 -10.81 22.38
CA ASN A 174 0.18 -10.17 21.85
C ASN A 174 -0.12 -8.88 21.05
N LEU A 175 -1.40 -8.53 20.88
CA LEU A 175 -1.79 -7.41 20.06
C LEU A 175 -1.33 -6.08 20.67
N CYS A 176 -0.36 -5.45 20.05
CA CYS A 176 0.06 -4.07 20.35
C CYS A 176 -0.83 -3.12 19.56
N LEU A 177 -1.90 -2.64 20.20
CA LEU A 177 -2.69 -1.53 19.67
C LEU A 177 -2.30 -0.29 20.44
N HIS A 178 -2.07 0.79 19.72
CA HIS A 178 -1.87 2.11 20.32
C HIS A 178 -3.23 2.85 20.29
N PRO A 179 -4.05 2.75 21.34
CA PRO A 179 -5.25 3.58 21.43
C PRO A 179 -4.84 5.05 21.45
N ASP A 180 -5.68 5.89 20.86
CA ASP A 180 -5.48 7.35 20.89
C ASP A 180 -5.66 7.82 22.34
N GLY A 181 -4.58 7.95 23.08
CA GLY A 181 -4.61 8.34 24.47
C GLY A 181 -3.23 8.68 25.00
N ASP A 182 -3.01 9.96 25.21
CA ASP A 182 -1.90 10.55 25.97
C ASP A 182 -0.52 10.66 25.27
N GLU A 183 -0.47 11.25 24.09
CA GLU A 183 0.64 12.20 23.88
C GLU A 183 0.06 13.58 23.61
N ALA A 184 0.06 14.38 24.67
CA ALA A 184 -0.18 15.81 24.64
C ALA A 184 0.77 16.45 23.62
N LEU A 185 0.20 17.32 22.81
CA LEU A 185 0.86 18.33 22.00
C LEU A 185 1.88 19.16 22.82
#